data_44c1e0071b4146a808c717c4e2b89481
#
_entry.id   44c1e0071b4146a808c717c4e2b89481
#
_cell.length_a   1.000
_cell.length_b   1.000
_cell.length_c   1.000
_cell.angle_alpha   90.00
_cell.angle_beta   90.00
_cell.angle_gamma   90.00
#
_symmetry.space_group_name_H-M   'P 1'
#
loop_
_entity.id
_entity.type
_entity.pdbx_description
1 polymer ?
#
loop_
_entity_poly.entity_id
_entity_poly.type
_entity_poly.pdbx_seq_one_letter_code
_entity_poly.pdbx_strand_id
1 'polypeptide(L)'
;MPWKQPHRVVRRSVLRYILRAMSESKAMILGCAGRSLTRDEARFYRGEAPWGFIVFSRNLSEPEQIHDLVAAMRDCVGRPDAPVFIDQEGGRVQRLRPPLAPNYPSAAALGALYGDDKAAGLRAAWLLSRLHAIDLGRYGITANCLPVLDVPVEGANDVIGNRAYGRTATQVAALGRAAADGLMAGGLLPVMKHVPGHGRAQADTHLALPTVDTSLADLQRQDFAPFRELADLPIAMTAHVIYSAIDPRNPATTSGKVIEEIIRREIGFDGLLMSDDSSMKALSGDFSMRAAAILDAGCDLVLHCNGDMDEMRAIAARTRPLEGVALERARRALASASLSDHTKEDDLRAEFADYLGALVA
;
A
#
# COMPACT_ATOMS: atom_id res chain seq x y z
N MET A 1 -35.52 39.09 -2.06
CA MET A 1 -34.06 39.13 -1.84
C MET A 1 -33.56 37.70 -1.88
N PRO A 2 -32.65 37.30 -2.81
CA PRO A 2 -32.15 35.92 -2.90
C PRO A 2 -31.05 35.70 -1.86
N TRP A 3 -31.17 34.63 -1.12
CA TRP A 3 -30.18 34.13 -0.16
C TRP A 3 -28.89 33.78 -0.87
N LYS A 4 -27.77 34.48 -0.58
CA LYS A 4 -26.42 34.15 -1.06
C LYS A 4 -25.92 32.92 -0.31
N GLN A 5 -25.61 31.88 -1.05
CA GLN A 5 -25.03 30.62 -0.54
C GLN A 5 -23.59 30.88 -0.03
N PRO A 6 -23.27 30.64 1.26
CA PRO A 6 -21.90 30.78 1.78
C PRO A 6 -20.97 29.62 1.46
N HIS A 7 -21.48 28.54 0.88
CA HIS A 7 -20.73 27.26 0.73
C HIS A 7 -19.63 27.22 -0.35
N ARG A 8 -19.61 28.17 -1.29
CA ARG A 8 -18.61 28.15 -2.40
C ARG A 8 -17.24 28.74 -2.03
N VAL A 9 -17.20 29.70 -1.13
CA VAL A 9 -15.95 30.41 -0.76
C VAL A 9 -15.12 29.58 0.23
N VAL A 10 -15.77 28.94 1.20
CA VAL A 10 -15.10 28.09 2.20
C VAL A 10 -14.47 26.86 1.55
N ARG A 11 -15.15 26.21 0.60
CA ARG A 11 -14.59 25.07 -0.14
C ARG A 11 -13.34 25.45 -0.96
N ARG A 12 -13.28 26.64 -1.56
CA ARG A 12 -12.12 27.08 -2.36
C ARG A 12 -10.90 27.43 -1.50
N SER A 13 -11.08 27.99 -0.32
CA SER A 13 -9.98 28.30 0.59
C SER A 13 -9.39 27.04 1.23
N VAL A 14 -10.23 26.10 1.66
CA VAL A 14 -9.81 24.80 2.19
C VAL A 14 -9.08 23.98 1.10
N LEU A 15 -9.62 23.92 -0.10
CA LEU A 15 -8.97 23.21 -1.22
C LEU A 15 -7.61 23.83 -1.58
N ARG A 16 -7.49 25.16 -1.59
CA ARG A 16 -6.21 25.85 -1.82
C ARG A 16 -5.21 25.58 -0.69
N TYR A 17 -5.66 25.52 0.56
CA TYR A 17 -4.83 25.20 1.71
C TYR A 17 -4.29 23.78 1.61
N ILE A 18 -5.15 22.79 1.34
CA ILE A 18 -4.77 21.37 1.15
C ILE A 18 -3.78 21.24 -0.02
N LEU A 19 -4.05 21.89 -1.15
CA LEU A 19 -3.17 21.84 -2.33
C LEU A 19 -1.79 22.46 -2.06
N ARG A 20 -1.72 23.52 -1.26
CA ARG A 20 -0.45 24.13 -0.85
C ARG A 20 0.30 23.23 0.14
N ALA A 21 -0.37 22.71 1.16
CA ALA A 21 0.23 21.80 2.13
C ALA A 21 0.77 20.51 1.50
N MET A 22 0.11 19.99 0.45
CA MET A 22 0.62 18.84 -0.31
C MET A 22 1.92 19.13 -1.06
N SER A 23 2.07 20.33 -1.65
CA SER A 23 3.31 20.71 -2.36
C SER A 23 4.48 21.00 -1.41
N GLU A 24 4.22 21.12 -0.12
CA GLU A 24 5.25 21.27 0.92
C GLU A 24 5.61 19.91 1.57
N SER A 25 4.87 18.84 1.26
CA SER A 25 5.11 17.50 1.82
C SER A 25 6.29 16.83 1.14
N LYS A 26 7.21 16.27 1.94
CA LYS A 26 8.33 15.47 1.44
C LYS A 26 7.87 14.12 0.92
N ALA A 27 8.55 13.63 -0.10
CA ALA A 27 8.30 12.40 -0.82
C ALA A 27 8.58 11.14 0.02
N MET A 28 7.95 11.02 1.18
CA MET A 28 8.16 9.90 2.10
C MET A 28 6.91 9.54 2.90
N ILE A 29 6.81 8.25 3.24
CA ILE A 29 5.85 7.66 4.16
C ILE A 29 6.65 7.10 5.33
N LEU A 30 6.32 7.50 6.56
CA LEU A 30 7.09 7.14 7.74
C LEU A 30 6.23 6.40 8.79
N GLY A 31 6.83 5.39 9.41
CA GLY A 31 6.29 4.77 10.62
C GLY A 31 6.61 5.58 11.88
N CYS A 32 6.12 5.13 13.04
CA CYS A 32 6.49 5.64 14.35
C CYS A 32 6.92 4.50 15.29
N ALA A 33 7.65 4.83 16.34
CA ALA A 33 8.24 3.84 17.25
C ALA A 33 7.18 3.16 18.14
N GLY A 34 6.23 3.93 18.66
CA GLY A 34 5.33 3.48 19.72
C GLY A 34 3.84 3.72 19.44
N ARG A 35 3.05 3.61 20.51
CA ARG A 35 1.59 3.79 20.51
C ARG A 35 1.16 5.26 20.58
N SER A 36 2.08 6.16 20.84
CA SER A 36 1.90 7.61 20.81
C SER A 36 3.17 8.24 20.30
N LEU A 37 3.08 9.42 19.69
CA LEU A 37 4.24 10.16 19.24
C LEU A 37 5.03 10.70 20.44
N THR A 38 6.33 10.47 20.43
CA THR A 38 7.25 11.17 21.31
C THR A 38 7.33 12.66 20.95
N ARG A 39 7.85 13.50 21.86
CA ARG A 39 8.05 14.93 21.55
C ARG A 39 9.03 15.14 20.39
N ASP A 40 10.01 14.27 20.25
CA ASP A 40 11.02 14.35 19.19
C ASP A 40 10.43 13.91 17.84
N GLU A 41 9.65 12.82 17.77
CA GLU A 41 8.92 12.43 16.57
C GLU A 41 7.95 13.54 16.13
N ALA A 42 7.16 14.09 17.04
CA ALA A 42 6.22 15.15 16.72
C ALA A 42 6.92 16.43 16.20
N ARG A 43 8.10 16.77 16.75
CA ARG A 43 8.93 17.89 16.26
C ARG A 43 9.48 17.58 14.87
N PHE A 44 9.99 16.37 14.67
CA PHE A 44 10.55 15.91 13.42
C PHE A 44 9.49 15.90 12.31
N TYR A 45 8.30 15.31 12.54
CA TYR A 45 7.25 15.28 11.53
C TYR A 45 6.74 16.70 11.18
N ARG A 46 6.66 17.64 12.13
CA ARG A 46 6.35 19.05 11.83
C ARG A 46 7.41 19.70 10.95
N GLY A 47 8.68 19.41 11.18
CA GLY A 47 9.77 19.99 10.42
C GLY A 47 9.94 19.39 9.03
N GLU A 48 9.75 18.08 8.92
CA GLU A 48 10.03 17.32 7.70
C GLU A 48 8.80 17.08 6.81
N ALA A 49 7.60 17.26 7.35
CA ALA A 49 6.31 17.15 6.66
C ALA A 49 6.19 15.92 5.73
N PRO A 50 6.28 14.67 6.24
CA PRO A 50 6.07 13.48 5.41
C PRO A 50 4.71 13.52 4.70
N TRP A 51 4.64 12.97 3.48
CA TRP A 51 3.39 12.92 2.72
C TRP A 51 2.33 12.04 3.40
N GLY A 52 2.75 10.93 4.02
CA GLY A 52 1.88 9.99 4.71
C GLY A 52 2.60 9.25 5.84
N PHE A 53 1.85 8.39 6.51
CA PHE A 53 2.32 7.59 7.63
C PHE A 53 1.96 6.12 7.43
N ILE A 54 2.66 5.21 8.12
CA ILE A 54 2.32 3.79 8.16
C ILE A 54 2.34 3.28 9.60
N VAL A 55 1.37 2.44 9.96
CA VAL A 55 1.23 1.85 11.29
C VAL A 55 1.33 0.33 11.25
N PHE A 56 1.86 -0.24 12.33
CA PHE A 56 2.09 -1.66 12.53
C PHE A 56 1.50 -2.12 13.86
N SER A 57 1.48 -3.43 14.12
CA SER A 57 0.94 -4.00 15.36
C SER A 57 1.51 -3.37 16.64
N ARG A 58 2.78 -2.91 16.63
CA ARG A 58 3.41 -2.20 17.76
C ARG A 58 2.75 -0.88 18.11
N ASN A 59 2.02 -0.28 17.15
CA ASN A 59 1.36 1.01 17.28
C ASN A 59 -0.11 0.89 17.72
N LEU A 60 -0.66 -0.34 17.81
CA LEU A 60 -2.09 -0.59 17.94
C LEU A 60 -2.40 -1.30 19.25
N SER A 61 -3.27 -0.74 20.10
CA SER A 61 -3.69 -1.39 21.35
C SER A 61 -5.17 -1.21 21.67
N GLU A 62 -5.66 0.01 21.66
CA GLU A 62 -7.02 0.39 22.04
C GLU A 62 -7.63 1.32 20.99
N PRO A 63 -8.97 1.29 20.76
CA PRO A 63 -9.61 2.12 19.76
C PRO A 63 -9.28 3.62 19.87
N GLU A 64 -9.42 4.18 21.06
CA GLU A 64 -9.16 5.60 21.34
C GLU A 64 -7.70 5.93 21.12
N GLN A 65 -6.78 5.05 21.57
CA GLN A 65 -5.34 5.26 21.39
C GLN A 65 -4.94 5.31 19.92
N ILE A 66 -5.52 4.45 19.08
CA ILE A 66 -5.21 4.41 17.64
C ILE A 66 -5.71 5.68 16.96
N HIS A 67 -6.95 6.08 17.30
CA HIS A 67 -7.53 7.32 16.79
C HIS A 67 -6.68 8.54 17.15
N ASP A 68 -6.25 8.65 18.42
CA ASP A 68 -5.41 9.74 18.90
C ASP A 68 -4.03 9.75 18.21
N LEU A 69 -3.42 8.58 18.00
CA LEU A 69 -2.15 8.49 17.26
C LEU A 69 -2.30 8.98 15.83
N VAL A 70 -3.33 8.54 15.11
CA VAL A 70 -3.61 8.96 13.73
C VAL A 70 -3.90 10.46 13.66
N ALA A 71 -4.68 10.99 14.59
CA ALA A 71 -4.94 12.43 14.69
C ALA A 71 -3.65 13.22 14.93
N ALA A 72 -2.82 12.79 15.89
CA ALA A 72 -1.55 13.44 16.21
C ALA A 72 -0.58 13.45 15.02
N MET A 73 -0.53 12.37 14.21
CA MET A 73 0.26 12.32 12.97
C MET A 73 -0.18 13.40 11.98
N ARG A 74 -1.48 13.50 11.73
CA ARG A 74 -2.07 14.49 10.82
C ARG A 74 -1.87 15.93 11.32
N ASP A 75 -2.03 16.17 12.61
CA ASP A 75 -1.83 17.46 13.24
C ASP A 75 -0.37 17.93 13.10
N CYS A 76 0.59 17.01 13.20
CA CYS A 76 2.00 17.36 13.01
C CYS A 76 2.28 17.94 11.62
N VAL A 77 1.65 17.44 10.58
CA VAL A 77 1.86 17.89 9.20
C VAL A 77 0.81 18.91 8.74
N GLY A 78 -0.16 19.27 9.61
CA GLY A 78 -1.24 20.21 9.29
C GLY A 78 -2.14 19.73 8.13
N ARG A 79 -2.23 18.42 7.90
CA ARG A 79 -2.96 17.82 6.79
C ARG A 79 -3.96 16.79 7.30
N PRO A 80 -5.24 17.12 7.42
CA PRO A 80 -6.28 16.17 7.82
C PRO A 80 -6.48 15.05 6.78
N ASP A 81 -6.04 15.25 5.54
CA ASP A 81 -6.06 14.30 4.43
C ASP A 81 -4.78 13.45 4.31
N ALA A 82 -3.77 13.66 5.19
CA ALA A 82 -2.55 12.85 5.15
C ALA A 82 -2.89 11.37 5.29
N PRO A 83 -2.51 10.52 4.29
CA PRO A 83 -2.88 9.11 4.32
C PRO A 83 -2.13 8.37 5.40
N VAL A 84 -2.82 7.43 6.04
CA VAL A 84 -2.23 6.49 7.00
C VAL A 84 -2.42 5.09 6.45
N PHE A 85 -1.30 4.40 6.25
CA PHE A 85 -1.18 3.09 5.65
C PHE A 85 -1.11 1.99 6.69
N ILE A 86 -1.48 0.77 6.30
CA ILE A 86 -1.33 -0.45 7.08
C ILE A 86 -1.22 -1.66 6.16
N ASP A 87 -0.62 -2.76 6.65
CA ASP A 87 -0.71 -4.08 6.03
C ASP A 87 -1.84 -4.88 6.69
N GLN A 88 -3.01 -4.85 6.12
CA GLN A 88 -4.17 -5.62 6.56
C GLN A 88 -4.62 -6.53 5.42
N GLU A 89 -3.87 -7.64 5.18
CA GLU A 89 -4.14 -8.56 4.09
C GLU A 89 -5.17 -9.65 4.49
N GLY A 90 -5.16 -10.03 5.75
CA GLY A 90 -5.77 -11.23 6.29
C GLY A 90 -4.73 -12.35 6.50
N GLY A 91 -5.15 -13.46 7.10
CA GLY A 91 -4.25 -14.56 7.41
C GLY A 91 -3.08 -14.14 8.30
N ARG A 92 -1.85 -14.45 7.89
CA ARG A 92 -0.65 -14.16 8.66
C ARG A 92 -0.24 -12.68 8.64
N VAL A 93 -0.63 -11.92 7.61
CA VAL A 93 -0.33 -10.49 7.47
C VAL A 93 -1.57 -9.68 7.81
N GLN A 94 -1.80 -9.53 9.09
CA GLN A 94 -2.91 -8.79 9.64
C GLN A 94 -2.44 -8.07 10.90
N ARG A 95 -2.50 -6.71 10.93
CA ARG A 95 -1.99 -5.90 12.03
C ARG A 95 -3.05 -5.63 13.08
N LEU A 96 -4.27 -5.26 12.64
CA LEU A 96 -5.44 -5.21 13.52
C LEU A 96 -5.97 -6.62 13.71
N ARG A 97 -6.06 -7.05 14.97
CA ARG A 97 -6.54 -8.36 15.39
C ARG A 97 -7.59 -8.20 16.50
N PRO A 98 -8.32 -9.24 16.89
CA PRO A 98 -9.24 -9.15 18.03
C PRO A 98 -8.58 -8.55 19.28
N PRO A 99 -9.24 -7.64 20.01
CA PRO A 99 -10.64 -7.20 19.80
C PRO A 99 -10.81 -6.06 18.77
N LEU A 100 -9.74 -5.52 18.16
CA LEU A 100 -9.78 -4.35 17.29
C LEU A 100 -10.42 -4.63 15.92
N ALA A 101 -10.21 -5.83 15.37
CA ALA A 101 -10.85 -6.35 14.18
C ALA A 101 -10.93 -7.88 14.26
N PRO A 102 -11.85 -8.55 13.54
CA PRO A 102 -11.87 -10.00 13.44
C PRO A 102 -10.60 -10.58 12.82
N ASN A 103 -10.32 -11.87 13.06
CA ASN A 103 -9.37 -12.59 12.24
C ASN A 103 -10.00 -12.89 10.88
N TYR A 104 -9.28 -12.54 9.82
CA TYR A 104 -9.72 -12.74 8.45
C TYR A 104 -8.94 -13.87 7.77
N PRO A 105 -9.55 -14.58 6.79
CA PRO A 105 -8.88 -15.62 6.04
C PRO A 105 -7.73 -15.06 5.18
N SER A 106 -6.83 -15.95 4.74
CA SER A 106 -5.75 -15.59 3.82
C SER A 106 -6.27 -15.44 2.38
N ALA A 107 -5.49 -14.74 1.54
CA ALA A 107 -5.78 -14.66 0.11
C ALA A 107 -5.83 -16.04 -0.57
N ALA A 108 -5.01 -17.01 -0.13
CA ALA A 108 -5.05 -18.36 -0.65
C ALA A 108 -6.39 -19.07 -0.38
N ALA A 109 -7.05 -18.82 0.75
CA ALA A 109 -8.38 -19.36 1.03
C ALA A 109 -9.42 -18.80 0.05
N LEU A 110 -9.37 -17.48 -0.24
CA LEU A 110 -10.21 -16.87 -1.28
C LEU A 110 -9.92 -17.46 -2.66
N GLY A 111 -8.64 -17.75 -2.94
CA GLY A 111 -8.22 -18.41 -4.17
C GLY A 111 -8.75 -19.84 -4.31
N ALA A 112 -8.79 -20.60 -3.23
CA ALA A 112 -9.39 -21.93 -3.21
C ALA A 112 -10.90 -21.85 -3.50
N LEU A 113 -11.63 -20.98 -2.80
CA LEU A 113 -13.05 -20.74 -3.05
C LEU A 113 -13.32 -20.33 -4.52
N TYR A 114 -12.48 -19.47 -5.09
CA TYR A 114 -12.58 -19.10 -6.51
C TYR A 114 -12.35 -20.29 -7.44
N GLY A 115 -11.50 -21.24 -7.06
CA GLY A 115 -11.28 -22.47 -7.82
C GLY A 115 -12.54 -23.35 -7.89
N ASP A 116 -13.30 -23.41 -6.81
CA ASP A 116 -14.54 -24.18 -6.70
C ASP A 116 -15.73 -23.42 -7.29
N ASP A 117 -15.86 -22.15 -6.96
CA ASP A 117 -16.90 -21.24 -7.47
C ASP A 117 -16.31 -19.84 -7.68
N LYS A 118 -16.12 -19.47 -8.95
CA LYS A 118 -15.54 -18.18 -9.32
C LYS A 118 -16.33 -16.99 -8.81
N ALA A 119 -17.66 -17.06 -8.86
CA ALA A 119 -18.52 -15.95 -8.43
C ALA A 119 -18.45 -15.78 -6.92
N ALA A 120 -18.50 -16.87 -6.17
CA ALA A 120 -18.35 -16.89 -4.72
C ALA A 120 -16.97 -16.35 -4.29
N GLY A 121 -15.88 -16.81 -4.93
CA GLY A 121 -14.53 -16.33 -4.62
C GLY A 121 -14.35 -14.83 -4.87
N LEU A 122 -14.84 -14.31 -6.00
CA LEU A 122 -14.80 -12.87 -6.31
C LEU A 122 -15.61 -12.06 -5.30
N ARG A 123 -16.83 -12.51 -4.99
CA ARG A 123 -17.68 -11.81 -4.02
C ARG A 123 -17.08 -11.81 -2.61
N ALA A 124 -16.53 -12.94 -2.16
CA ALA A 124 -15.87 -13.06 -0.87
C ALA A 124 -14.61 -12.16 -0.79
N ALA A 125 -13.82 -12.06 -1.86
CA ALA A 125 -12.65 -11.15 -1.91
C ALA A 125 -13.07 -9.68 -1.82
N TRP A 126 -14.13 -9.29 -2.53
CA TRP A 126 -14.69 -7.95 -2.44
C TRP A 126 -15.21 -7.64 -1.04
N LEU A 127 -16.01 -8.55 -0.46
CA LEU A 127 -16.58 -8.41 0.89
C LEU A 127 -15.50 -8.30 1.95
N LEU A 128 -14.49 -9.17 1.92
CA LEU A 128 -13.37 -9.12 2.87
C LEU A 128 -12.70 -7.75 2.84
N SER A 129 -12.38 -7.26 1.65
CA SER A 129 -11.69 -5.96 1.50
C SER A 129 -12.61 -4.79 1.87
N ARG A 130 -13.90 -4.90 1.61
CA ARG A 130 -14.90 -3.91 2.04
C ARG A 130 -15.02 -3.86 3.57
N LEU A 131 -14.92 -5.03 4.24
CA LEU A 131 -14.87 -5.11 5.72
C LEU A 131 -13.56 -4.57 6.27
N HIS A 132 -12.42 -4.82 5.62
CA HIS A 132 -11.16 -4.15 5.95
C HIS A 132 -11.32 -2.63 5.93
N ALA A 133 -12.00 -2.08 4.91
CA ALA A 133 -12.21 -0.65 4.81
C ALA A 133 -13.05 -0.09 5.97
N ILE A 134 -14.06 -0.82 6.43
CA ILE A 134 -14.84 -0.45 7.62
C ILE A 134 -13.97 -0.46 8.87
N ASP A 135 -13.27 -1.58 9.11
CA ASP A 135 -12.49 -1.76 10.33
C ASP A 135 -11.34 -0.74 10.43
N LEU A 136 -10.65 -0.48 9.32
CA LEU A 136 -9.55 0.50 9.25
C LEU A 136 -10.06 1.94 9.36
N GLY A 137 -11.16 2.25 8.67
CA GLY A 137 -11.77 3.57 8.65
C GLY A 137 -12.22 4.06 10.02
N ARG A 138 -12.62 3.15 10.92
CA ARG A 138 -12.95 3.47 12.33
C ARG A 138 -11.81 4.16 13.07
N TYR A 139 -10.58 3.85 12.70
CA TYR A 139 -9.38 4.38 13.33
C TYR A 139 -8.72 5.51 12.53
N GLY A 140 -9.37 5.95 11.44
CA GLY A 140 -8.83 6.97 10.56
C GLY A 140 -7.69 6.49 9.66
N ILE A 141 -7.45 5.16 9.57
CA ILE A 141 -6.51 4.56 8.61
C ILE A 141 -7.18 4.59 7.24
N THR A 142 -6.48 5.11 6.22
CA THR A 142 -7.09 5.46 4.92
C THR A 142 -6.47 4.76 3.73
N ALA A 143 -5.42 3.96 3.93
CA ALA A 143 -4.78 3.19 2.87
C ALA A 143 -4.41 1.78 3.36
N ASN A 144 -4.63 0.77 2.54
CA ASN A 144 -4.24 -0.60 2.82
C ASN A 144 -3.27 -1.11 1.76
N CYS A 145 -2.12 -1.67 2.20
CA CYS A 145 -1.14 -2.30 1.31
C CYS A 145 -1.67 -3.65 0.77
N LEU A 146 -2.73 -3.58 -0.02
CA LEU A 146 -3.50 -4.65 -0.65
C LEU A 146 -4.08 -4.11 -1.96
N PRO A 147 -4.16 -4.92 -3.06
CA PRO A 147 -3.95 -6.36 -3.17
C PRO A 147 -2.49 -6.80 -3.37
N VAL A 148 -2.19 -8.04 -2.93
CA VAL A 148 -0.96 -8.76 -3.31
C VAL A 148 -1.20 -9.40 -4.68
N LEU A 149 -0.46 -8.95 -5.69
CA LEU A 149 -0.59 -9.42 -7.07
C LEU A 149 0.54 -10.37 -7.50
N ASP A 150 1.34 -10.81 -6.54
CA ASP A 150 2.42 -11.75 -6.79
C ASP A 150 1.87 -13.13 -7.16
N VAL A 151 2.49 -13.76 -8.16
CA VAL A 151 2.12 -15.10 -8.66
C VAL A 151 3.21 -16.10 -8.24
N PRO A 152 3.03 -16.83 -7.13
CA PRO A 152 4.04 -17.78 -6.67
C PRO A 152 4.21 -18.95 -7.64
N VAL A 153 5.47 -19.36 -7.82
CA VAL A 153 5.85 -20.55 -8.59
C VAL A 153 6.29 -21.66 -7.66
N GLU A 154 6.35 -22.89 -8.17
CA GLU A 154 6.88 -24.03 -7.44
C GLU A 154 8.36 -23.79 -7.09
N GLY A 155 8.76 -24.10 -5.86
CA GLY A 155 10.13 -23.89 -5.36
C GLY A 155 10.46 -22.46 -4.94
N ALA A 156 9.54 -21.49 -5.06
CA ALA A 156 9.74 -20.14 -4.54
C ALA A 156 9.71 -20.13 -3.00
N ASN A 157 10.29 -19.05 -2.40
CA ASN A 157 10.24 -18.85 -0.96
C ASN A 157 8.80 -18.61 -0.49
N ASP A 158 8.47 -19.08 0.73
CA ASP A 158 7.14 -18.95 1.32
C ASP A 158 6.81 -17.51 1.79
N VAL A 159 7.69 -16.54 1.55
CA VAL A 159 7.43 -15.13 1.93
C VAL A 159 6.14 -14.58 1.32
N ILE A 160 5.78 -14.98 0.11
CA ILE A 160 4.48 -14.74 -0.49
C ILE A 160 3.49 -15.83 -0.04
N GLY A 161 3.74 -17.10 -0.35
CA GLY A 161 2.98 -18.23 0.14
C GLY A 161 1.46 -18.01 0.09
N ASN A 162 0.79 -18.13 1.23
CA ASN A 162 -0.66 -17.97 1.36
C ASN A 162 -1.17 -16.51 1.28
N ARG A 163 -0.28 -15.53 1.08
CA ARG A 163 -0.65 -14.14 0.77
C ARG A 163 -1.11 -13.98 -0.68
N ALA A 164 -0.75 -14.90 -1.58
CA ALA A 164 -1.19 -14.87 -2.97
C ALA A 164 -2.60 -15.41 -3.14
N TYR A 165 -3.37 -14.80 -4.03
CA TYR A 165 -4.73 -15.24 -4.41
C TYR A 165 -4.75 -16.53 -5.24
N GLY A 166 -3.61 -16.97 -5.76
CA GLY A 166 -3.50 -18.18 -6.58
C GLY A 166 -2.15 -18.31 -7.27
N ARG A 167 -2.07 -19.27 -8.19
CA ARG A 167 -0.85 -19.60 -8.94
C ARG A 167 -0.91 -19.25 -10.42
N THR A 168 -1.98 -18.62 -10.87
CA THR A 168 -2.14 -18.16 -12.26
C THR A 168 -2.37 -16.66 -12.29
N ALA A 169 -1.78 -15.99 -13.29
CA ALA A 169 -1.93 -14.55 -13.48
C ALA A 169 -3.41 -14.11 -13.54
N THR A 170 -4.25 -14.87 -14.27
CA THR A 170 -5.68 -14.57 -14.44
C THR A 170 -6.44 -14.62 -13.11
N GLN A 171 -6.19 -15.63 -12.27
CA GLN A 171 -6.83 -15.75 -10.96
C GLN A 171 -6.40 -14.64 -10.03
N VAL A 172 -5.10 -14.37 -9.98
CA VAL A 172 -4.53 -13.29 -9.13
C VAL A 172 -5.08 -11.93 -9.55
N ALA A 173 -5.13 -11.65 -10.86
CA ALA A 173 -5.70 -10.39 -11.36
C ALA A 173 -7.19 -10.24 -11.00
N ALA A 174 -7.99 -11.28 -11.21
CA ALA A 174 -9.43 -11.24 -10.94
C ALA A 174 -9.75 -11.00 -9.46
N LEU A 175 -9.12 -11.76 -8.56
CA LEU A 175 -9.31 -11.62 -7.11
C LEU A 175 -8.67 -10.33 -6.58
N GLY A 176 -7.51 -9.93 -7.10
CA GLY A 176 -6.88 -8.65 -6.78
C GLY A 176 -7.76 -7.46 -7.17
N ARG A 177 -8.42 -7.50 -8.34
CA ARG A 177 -9.40 -6.48 -8.75
C ARG A 177 -10.57 -6.43 -7.77
N ALA A 178 -11.18 -7.56 -7.45
CA ALA A 178 -12.29 -7.62 -6.50
C ALA A 178 -11.89 -7.05 -5.13
N ALA A 179 -10.68 -7.36 -4.65
CA ALA A 179 -10.17 -6.83 -3.39
C ALA A 179 -9.94 -5.31 -3.45
N ALA A 180 -9.34 -4.79 -4.52
CA ALA A 180 -9.13 -3.36 -4.70
C ALA A 180 -10.47 -2.60 -4.77
N ASP A 181 -11.44 -3.12 -5.52
CA ASP A 181 -12.77 -2.54 -5.65
C ASP A 181 -13.51 -2.51 -4.30
N GLY A 182 -13.36 -3.57 -3.47
CA GLY A 182 -13.92 -3.60 -2.12
C GLY A 182 -13.34 -2.52 -1.19
N LEU A 183 -12.02 -2.29 -1.23
CA LEU A 183 -11.37 -1.19 -0.50
C LEU A 183 -11.88 0.18 -0.97
N MET A 184 -11.91 0.39 -2.29
CA MET A 184 -12.35 1.68 -2.88
C MET A 184 -13.82 1.95 -2.61
N ALA A 185 -14.69 0.94 -2.65
CA ALA A 185 -16.10 1.06 -2.26
C ALA A 185 -16.26 1.49 -0.78
N GLY A 186 -15.29 1.15 0.06
CA GLY A 186 -15.21 1.61 1.45
C GLY A 186 -14.49 2.94 1.65
N GLY A 187 -14.05 3.61 0.59
CA GLY A 187 -13.37 4.89 0.65
C GLY A 187 -11.87 4.81 1.01
N LEU A 188 -11.25 3.62 0.97
CA LEU A 188 -9.83 3.43 1.23
C LEU A 188 -9.02 3.34 -0.06
N LEU A 189 -7.76 3.77 0.03
CA LEU A 189 -6.77 3.65 -1.03
C LEU A 189 -6.19 2.23 -1.06
N PRO A 190 -6.33 1.48 -2.16
CA PRO A 190 -5.59 0.24 -2.37
C PRO A 190 -4.15 0.53 -2.79
N VAL A 191 -3.23 -0.34 -2.39
CA VAL A 191 -1.84 -0.35 -2.85
C VAL A 191 -1.53 -1.72 -3.42
N MET A 192 -1.45 -1.85 -4.75
CA MET A 192 -1.04 -3.13 -5.34
C MET A 192 0.44 -3.40 -5.13
N LYS A 193 0.78 -4.65 -4.83
CA LYS A 193 2.16 -5.06 -4.51
C LYS A 193 2.47 -6.49 -4.92
N HIS A 194 3.73 -6.81 -5.14
CA HIS A 194 4.93 -5.97 -5.16
C HIS A 194 5.41 -5.87 -6.61
N VAL A 195 5.16 -4.73 -7.26
CA VAL A 195 5.41 -4.55 -8.70
C VAL A 195 6.91 -4.62 -9.01
N PRO A 196 7.34 -5.33 -10.08
CA PRO A 196 6.57 -6.00 -11.13
C PRO A 196 6.26 -7.50 -10.87
N GLY A 197 6.45 -8.02 -9.62
CA GLY A 197 6.06 -9.37 -9.21
C GLY A 197 7.11 -10.08 -8.37
N HIS A 198 6.79 -10.38 -7.11
CA HIS A 198 7.71 -11.01 -6.14
C HIS A 198 7.58 -12.54 -6.08
N GLY A 199 6.64 -13.14 -6.84
CA GLY A 199 6.21 -14.51 -6.68
C GLY A 199 7.27 -15.59 -6.98
N ARG A 200 8.40 -15.24 -7.65
CA ARG A 200 9.51 -16.13 -7.97
C ARG A 200 10.71 -16.01 -7.03
N ALA A 201 10.70 -15.08 -6.10
CA ALA A 201 11.82 -14.84 -5.22
C ALA A 201 12.14 -16.10 -4.38
N GLN A 202 13.40 -16.51 -4.37
CA GLN A 202 13.87 -17.67 -3.60
C GLN A 202 14.36 -17.31 -2.19
N ALA A 203 14.46 -16.02 -1.87
CA ALA A 203 14.86 -15.52 -0.57
C ALA A 203 13.84 -14.50 -0.03
N ASP A 204 13.75 -14.40 1.29
CA ASP A 204 13.00 -13.38 1.97
C ASP A 204 13.75 -12.05 1.92
N THR A 205 13.16 -11.01 1.36
CA THR A 205 13.74 -9.67 1.24
C THR A 205 14.04 -9.00 2.59
N HIS A 206 13.43 -9.46 3.67
CA HIS A 206 13.82 -9.05 5.01
C HIS A 206 15.21 -9.56 5.43
N LEU A 207 15.70 -10.63 4.79
CA LEU A 207 16.96 -11.30 5.14
C LEU A 207 18.05 -11.10 4.10
N ALA A 208 17.71 -11.12 2.81
CA ALA A 208 18.65 -11.03 1.69
C ALA A 208 17.99 -10.46 0.44
N LEU A 209 18.78 -9.98 -0.51
CA LEU A 209 18.31 -9.50 -1.81
C LEU A 209 18.12 -10.72 -2.76
N PRO A 210 16.87 -11.07 -3.12
CA PRO A 210 16.62 -12.17 -4.04
C PRO A 210 16.89 -11.76 -5.49
N THR A 211 17.38 -12.72 -6.28
CA THR A 211 17.52 -12.59 -7.73
C THR A 211 16.57 -13.56 -8.42
N VAL A 212 15.81 -13.07 -9.39
CA VAL A 212 14.93 -13.83 -10.27
C VAL A 212 15.62 -13.96 -11.61
N ASP A 213 16.07 -15.20 -11.93
CA ASP A 213 16.71 -15.54 -13.20
C ASP A 213 15.69 -16.24 -14.11
N THR A 214 14.78 -15.48 -14.65
CA THR A 214 13.67 -15.93 -15.51
C THR A 214 13.67 -15.08 -16.77
N SER A 215 13.35 -15.68 -17.92
CA SER A 215 13.30 -14.97 -19.20
C SER A 215 12.31 -13.81 -19.14
N LEU A 216 12.61 -12.71 -19.85
CA LEU A 216 11.69 -11.57 -19.92
C LEU A 216 10.30 -11.99 -20.43
N ALA A 217 10.25 -12.88 -21.43
CA ALA A 217 8.99 -13.37 -21.98
C ALA A 217 8.11 -14.11 -20.95
N ASP A 218 8.72 -14.88 -20.05
CA ASP A 218 8.00 -15.56 -18.97
C ASP A 218 7.53 -14.58 -17.90
N LEU A 219 8.37 -13.61 -17.52
CA LEU A 219 7.99 -12.53 -16.60
C LEU A 219 6.81 -11.74 -17.15
N GLN A 220 6.84 -11.37 -18.42
CA GLN A 220 5.77 -10.64 -19.10
C GLN A 220 4.45 -11.40 -19.13
N ARG A 221 4.52 -12.72 -19.35
CA ARG A 221 3.34 -13.58 -19.47
C ARG A 221 2.69 -13.86 -18.12
N GLN A 222 3.45 -14.00 -17.06
CA GLN A 222 2.98 -14.48 -15.77
C GLN A 222 3.08 -13.41 -14.66
N ASP A 223 4.26 -12.88 -14.44
CA ASP A 223 4.52 -12.05 -13.26
C ASP A 223 4.00 -10.62 -13.43
N PHE A 224 4.18 -10.03 -14.64
CA PHE A 224 3.73 -8.66 -14.91
C PHE A 224 2.24 -8.58 -15.28
N ALA A 225 1.64 -9.69 -15.73
CA ALA A 225 0.28 -9.70 -16.23
C ALA A 225 -0.77 -9.21 -15.21
N PRO A 226 -0.79 -9.63 -13.93
CA PRO A 226 -1.75 -9.11 -12.96
C PRO A 226 -1.62 -7.60 -12.74
N PHE A 227 -0.39 -7.07 -12.73
CA PHE A 227 -0.15 -5.63 -12.56
C PHE A 227 -0.63 -4.83 -13.78
N ARG A 228 -0.51 -5.38 -14.98
CA ARG A 228 -1.02 -4.75 -16.22
C ARG A 228 -2.55 -4.67 -16.21
N GLU A 229 -3.22 -5.72 -15.77
CA GLU A 229 -4.69 -5.75 -15.65
C GLU A 229 -5.22 -4.74 -14.59
N LEU A 230 -4.39 -4.36 -13.61
CA LEU A 230 -4.74 -3.45 -12.53
C LEU A 230 -3.94 -2.13 -12.59
N ALA A 231 -3.39 -1.77 -13.76
CA ALA A 231 -2.54 -0.58 -13.91
C ALA A 231 -3.27 0.76 -13.67
N ASP A 232 -4.60 0.74 -13.63
CA ASP A 232 -5.46 1.88 -13.30
C ASP A 232 -5.58 2.16 -11.79
N LEU A 233 -5.07 1.28 -10.92
CA LEU A 233 -5.10 1.50 -9.48
C LEU A 233 -4.26 2.71 -9.07
N PRO A 234 -4.65 3.41 -7.98
CA PRO A 234 -4.05 4.70 -7.64
C PRO A 234 -2.61 4.60 -7.13
N ILE A 235 -2.25 3.52 -6.44
CA ILE A 235 -0.94 3.36 -5.80
C ILE A 235 -0.39 1.95 -6.04
N ALA A 236 0.93 1.87 -6.26
CA ALA A 236 1.68 0.61 -6.31
C ALA A 236 2.93 0.67 -5.42
N MET A 237 3.31 -0.48 -4.88
CA MET A 237 4.54 -0.67 -4.10
C MET A 237 5.50 -1.56 -4.89
N THR A 238 6.78 -1.16 -5.01
CA THR A 238 7.81 -1.91 -5.74
C THR A 238 8.30 -3.15 -4.98
N ALA A 239 8.88 -4.11 -5.71
CA ALA A 239 9.58 -5.27 -5.14
C ALA A 239 11.07 -5.00 -4.94
N HIS A 240 11.64 -5.44 -3.80
CA HIS A 240 13.10 -5.48 -3.60
C HIS A 240 13.69 -6.76 -4.22
N VAL A 241 13.58 -6.90 -5.53
CA VAL A 241 13.98 -8.10 -6.29
C VAL A 241 14.82 -7.69 -7.49
N ILE A 242 15.94 -8.38 -7.73
CA ILE A 242 16.73 -8.28 -8.96
C ILE A 242 16.09 -9.18 -10.03
N TYR A 243 15.83 -8.64 -11.21
CA TYR A 243 15.41 -9.37 -12.40
C TYR A 243 16.58 -9.39 -13.38
N SER A 244 17.35 -10.50 -13.40
CA SER A 244 18.61 -10.59 -14.16
C SER A 244 18.44 -10.33 -15.66
N ALA A 245 17.28 -10.70 -16.21
CA ALA A 245 16.94 -10.46 -17.62
C ALA A 245 16.71 -8.97 -17.97
N ILE A 246 16.58 -8.08 -16.96
CA ILE A 246 16.28 -6.66 -17.16
C ILE A 246 17.42 -5.80 -16.62
N ASP A 247 17.66 -5.84 -15.31
CA ASP A 247 18.78 -5.18 -14.64
C ASP A 247 19.43 -6.16 -13.66
N PRO A 248 20.61 -6.73 -14.01
CA PRO A 248 21.27 -7.72 -13.15
C PRO A 248 21.98 -7.12 -11.93
N ARG A 249 21.97 -5.79 -11.76
CA ARG A 249 22.72 -5.10 -10.70
C ARG A 249 21.85 -4.50 -9.62
N ASN A 250 20.68 -3.98 -10.01
CA ASN A 250 19.82 -3.22 -9.11
C ASN A 250 18.48 -3.91 -8.92
N PRO A 251 17.95 -3.99 -7.68
CA PRO A 251 16.57 -4.44 -7.46
C PRO A 251 15.59 -3.46 -8.10
N ALA A 252 14.38 -3.93 -8.42
CA ALA A 252 13.36 -3.13 -9.11
C ALA A 252 13.15 -1.76 -8.47
N THR A 253 13.16 -1.68 -7.14
CA THR A 253 12.98 -0.45 -6.37
C THR A 253 14.04 0.63 -6.67
N THR A 254 15.27 0.23 -7.01
CA THR A 254 16.38 1.16 -7.29
C THR A 254 16.89 1.05 -8.73
N SER A 255 16.15 0.37 -9.61
CA SER A 255 16.47 0.25 -11.03
C SER A 255 15.64 1.20 -11.89
N GLY A 256 16.23 2.28 -12.35
CA GLY A 256 15.58 3.19 -13.30
C GLY A 256 15.08 2.47 -14.56
N LYS A 257 15.80 1.42 -14.99
CA LYS A 257 15.42 0.59 -16.14
C LYS A 257 14.12 -0.18 -15.85
N VAL A 258 14.04 -0.87 -14.70
CA VAL A 258 12.82 -1.61 -14.34
C VAL A 258 11.64 -0.65 -14.15
N ILE A 259 11.85 0.50 -13.49
CA ILE A 259 10.78 1.46 -13.26
C ILE A 259 10.28 2.02 -14.58
N GLU A 260 11.17 2.56 -15.43
CA GLU A 260 10.76 3.24 -16.66
C GLU A 260 10.28 2.28 -17.74
N GLU A 261 11.06 1.21 -18.05
CA GLU A 261 10.74 0.32 -19.16
C GLU A 261 9.65 -0.67 -18.84
N ILE A 262 9.64 -1.22 -17.60
CA ILE A 262 8.69 -2.27 -17.22
C ILE A 262 7.48 -1.66 -16.50
N ILE A 263 7.67 -0.94 -15.38
CA ILE A 263 6.52 -0.49 -14.57
C ILE A 263 5.74 0.60 -15.30
N ARG A 264 6.44 1.64 -15.80
CA ARG A 264 5.77 2.78 -16.43
C ARG A 264 5.31 2.48 -17.85
N ARG A 265 6.16 1.85 -18.67
CA ARG A 265 5.90 1.70 -20.10
C ARG A 265 5.18 0.40 -20.44
N GLU A 266 5.68 -0.75 -19.98
CA GLU A 266 5.13 -2.06 -20.36
C GLU A 266 3.87 -2.42 -19.57
N ILE A 267 3.91 -2.32 -18.23
CA ILE A 267 2.74 -2.51 -17.37
C ILE A 267 1.75 -1.36 -17.57
N GLY A 268 2.24 -0.16 -17.89
CA GLY A 268 1.41 1.02 -18.13
C GLY A 268 0.94 1.71 -16.84
N PHE A 269 1.60 1.47 -15.70
CA PHE A 269 1.22 2.07 -14.44
C PHE A 269 1.63 3.55 -14.36
N ASP A 270 0.66 4.46 -14.39
CA ASP A 270 0.87 5.91 -14.21
C ASP A 270 0.34 6.44 -12.86
N GLY A 271 0.06 5.55 -11.90
CA GLY A 271 -0.27 5.92 -10.53
C GLY A 271 0.94 6.28 -9.68
N LEU A 272 0.70 6.57 -8.40
CA LEU A 272 1.72 6.89 -7.41
C LEU A 272 2.54 5.64 -7.05
N LEU A 273 3.84 5.67 -7.30
CA LEU A 273 4.75 4.56 -7.06
C LEU A 273 5.55 4.78 -5.78
N MET A 274 5.35 3.93 -4.80
CA MET A 274 6.14 3.92 -3.56
C MET A 274 7.13 2.75 -3.54
N SER A 275 8.24 2.90 -2.83
CA SER A 275 9.12 1.78 -2.54
C SER A 275 8.46 0.80 -1.56
N ASP A 276 8.92 -0.45 -1.51
CA ASP A 276 8.80 -1.28 -0.32
C ASP A 276 9.69 -0.70 0.80
N ASP A 277 9.62 -1.27 2.00
CA ASP A 277 10.29 -0.74 3.19
C ASP A 277 11.81 -0.61 3.00
N SER A 278 12.29 0.63 3.06
CA SER A 278 13.71 0.95 2.93
C SER A 278 14.59 0.41 4.06
N SER A 279 14.00 -0.07 5.17
CA SER A 279 14.72 -0.71 6.27
C SER A 279 15.12 -2.16 5.99
N MET A 280 14.54 -2.79 4.94
CA MET A 280 14.81 -4.18 4.59
C MET A 280 16.26 -4.39 4.16
N LYS A 281 16.84 -5.54 4.54
CA LYS A 281 18.25 -5.90 4.27
C LYS A 281 18.54 -6.14 2.78
N ALA A 282 17.52 -6.27 1.96
CA ALA A 282 17.65 -6.35 0.51
C ALA A 282 18.28 -5.10 -0.12
N LEU A 283 18.18 -3.94 0.52
CA LEU A 283 18.81 -2.72 0.03
C LEU A 283 20.18 -2.50 0.67
N SER A 284 21.16 -2.14 -0.16
CA SER A 284 22.53 -1.82 0.27
C SER A 284 22.69 -0.33 0.60
N GLY A 285 23.78 0.01 1.31
CA GLY A 285 24.11 1.38 1.70
C GLY A 285 23.37 1.86 2.96
N ASP A 286 23.72 3.04 3.42
CA ASP A 286 23.01 3.72 4.50
C ASP A 286 21.64 4.25 4.06
N PHE A 287 20.79 4.66 4.99
CA PHE A 287 19.41 5.08 4.71
C PHE A 287 19.32 6.34 3.82
N SER A 288 20.31 7.22 3.90
CA SER A 288 20.44 8.39 3.04
C SER A 288 20.70 7.97 1.59
N MET A 289 21.61 7.02 1.38
CA MET A 289 21.92 6.46 0.05
C MET A 289 20.71 5.70 -0.51
N ARG A 290 20.03 4.89 0.32
CA ARG A 290 18.82 4.16 -0.09
C ARG A 290 17.72 5.11 -0.55
N ALA A 291 17.43 6.16 0.23
CA ALA A 291 16.41 7.15 -0.13
C ALA A 291 16.73 7.86 -1.45
N ALA A 292 17.98 8.26 -1.66
CA ALA A 292 18.43 8.85 -2.90
C ALA A 292 18.25 7.87 -4.09
N ALA A 293 18.76 6.64 -3.96
CA ALA A 293 18.67 5.62 -5.01
C ALA A 293 17.21 5.29 -5.40
N ILE A 294 16.29 5.21 -4.44
CA ILE A 294 14.87 4.97 -4.66
C ILE A 294 14.25 6.10 -5.50
N LEU A 295 14.48 7.36 -5.11
CA LEU A 295 13.90 8.52 -5.81
C LEU A 295 14.56 8.75 -7.17
N ASP A 296 15.88 8.57 -7.28
CA ASP A 296 16.62 8.75 -8.53
C ASP A 296 16.27 7.66 -9.55
N ALA A 297 15.87 6.46 -9.09
CA ALA A 297 15.36 5.40 -9.96
C ALA A 297 13.95 5.69 -10.50
N GLY A 298 13.20 6.62 -9.93
CA GLY A 298 11.87 7.02 -10.42
C GLY A 298 10.68 6.58 -9.56
N CYS A 299 10.91 6.08 -8.33
CA CYS A 299 9.85 6.01 -7.34
C CYS A 299 9.40 7.42 -6.97
N ASP A 300 8.11 7.59 -6.76
CA ASP A 300 7.53 8.87 -6.33
C ASP A 300 7.69 9.08 -4.81
N LEU A 301 7.73 7.99 -4.02
CA LEU A 301 7.78 8.01 -2.55
C LEU A 301 8.75 6.96 -1.99
N VAL A 302 9.43 7.32 -0.91
CA VAL A 302 10.20 6.39 -0.07
C VAL A 302 9.34 5.94 1.10
N LEU A 303 9.22 4.63 1.32
CA LEU A 303 8.59 4.04 2.49
C LEU A 303 9.65 3.65 3.53
N HIS A 304 9.42 4.01 4.82
CA HIS A 304 10.23 3.57 5.95
C HIS A 304 9.35 3.21 7.15
N CYS A 305 9.46 1.98 7.63
CA CYS A 305 8.45 1.37 8.49
C CYS A 305 8.79 1.34 9.97
N ASN A 306 10.07 1.24 10.36
CA ASN A 306 10.43 0.84 11.73
C ASN A 306 10.31 1.95 12.80
N GLY A 307 10.26 3.23 12.40
CA GLY A 307 10.12 4.37 13.31
C GLY A 307 11.40 4.72 14.08
N ASP A 308 12.56 4.25 13.63
CA ASP A 308 13.85 4.66 14.16
C ASP A 308 14.18 6.10 13.75
N MET A 309 14.46 6.96 14.73
CA MET A 309 14.64 8.39 14.51
C MET A 309 15.88 8.72 13.69
N ASP A 310 16.98 7.99 13.86
CA ASP A 310 18.22 8.27 13.14
C ASP A 310 18.10 7.83 11.68
N GLU A 311 17.45 6.70 11.43
CA GLU A 311 17.11 6.24 10.08
C GLU A 311 16.14 7.20 9.38
N MET A 312 15.07 7.64 10.06
CA MET A 312 14.12 8.62 9.52
C MET A 312 14.78 9.96 9.18
N ARG A 313 15.72 10.45 10.02
CA ARG A 313 16.50 11.67 9.73
C ARG A 313 17.39 11.50 8.50
N ALA A 314 18.03 10.35 8.36
CA ALA A 314 18.88 10.06 7.21
C ALA A 314 18.07 10.04 5.89
N ILE A 315 16.85 9.45 5.91
CA ILE A 315 15.93 9.45 4.78
C ILE A 315 15.46 10.87 4.47
N ALA A 316 14.98 11.61 5.48
CA ALA A 316 14.46 12.96 5.32
C ALA A 316 15.50 13.93 4.76
N ALA A 317 16.79 13.72 5.04
CA ALA A 317 17.88 14.51 4.49
C ALA A 317 18.04 14.38 2.95
N ARG A 318 17.50 13.32 2.35
CA ARG A 318 17.56 13.05 0.90
C ARG A 318 16.23 13.12 0.19
N THR A 319 15.12 13.12 0.92
CA THR A 319 13.80 13.31 0.34
C THR A 319 13.53 14.80 0.11
N ARG A 320 13.00 15.11 -1.06
CA ARG A 320 12.58 16.46 -1.46
C ARG A 320 11.06 16.60 -1.37
N PRO A 321 10.52 17.80 -1.34
CA PRO A 321 9.08 18.00 -1.49
C PRO A 321 8.55 17.35 -2.76
N LEU A 322 7.31 16.87 -2.73
CA LEU A 322 6.62 16.37 -3.90
C LEU A 322 6.40 17.50 -4.90
N GLU A 323 6.84 17.31 -6.12
CA GLU A 323 6.72 18.29 -7.22
C GLU A 323 6.47 17.60 -8.57
N GLY A 324 6.08 18.37 -9.57
CA GLY A 324 5.89 17.87 -10.93
C GLY A 324 4.94 16.69 -11.00
N VAL A 325 5.32 15.66 -11.75
CA VAL A 325 4.49 14.47 -12.00
C VAL A 325 4.20 13.68 -10.71
N ALA A 326 5.16 13.56 -9.79
CA ALA A 326 4.96 12.87 -8.51
C ALA A 326 3.86 13.55 -7.66
N LEU A 327 3.84 14.88 -7.62
CA LEU A 327 2.78 15.64 -6.95
C LEU A 327 1.41 15.43 -7.59
N GLU A 328 1.35 15.40 -8.93
CA GLU A 328 0.09 15.15 -9.64
C GLU A 328 -0.43 13.72 -9.41
N ARG A 329 0.46 12.73 -9.38
CA ARG A 329 0.13 11.34 -9.02
C ARG A 329 -0.39 11.25 -7.58
N ALA A 330 0.28 11.92 -6.63
CA ALA A 330 -0.16 11.96 -5.24
C ALA A 330 -1.55 12.60 -5.08
N ARG A 331 -1.84 13.68 -5.83
CA ARG A 331 -3.16 14.32 -5.85
C ARG A 331 -4.23 13.42 -6.44
N ARG A 332 -3.94 12.76 -7.57
CA ARG A 332 -4.87 11.80 -8.18
C ARG A 332 -5.16 10.62 -7.25
N ALA A 333 -4.13 10.09 -6.59
CA ALA A 333 -4.29 9.01 -5.63
C ALA A 333 -5.24 9.41 -4.49
N LEU A 334 -5.03 10.56 -3.84
CA LEU A 334 -5.94 11.03 -2.78
C LEU A 334 -7.35 11.32 -3.30
N ALA A 335 -7.48 11.83 -4.53
CA ALA A 335 -8.78 12.11 -5.15
C ALA A 335 -9.56 10.84 -5.50
N SER A 336 -8.91 9.68 -5.65
CA SER A 336 -9.56 8.40 -5.91
C SER A 336 -10.20 7.78 -4.66
N ALA A 337 -9.82 8.23 -3.46
CA ALA A 337 -10.51 7.88 -2.23
C ALA A 337 -11.91 8.53 -2.26
N SER A 338 -12.90 7.78 -2.71
CA SER A 338 -14.29 8.22 -2.71
C SER A 338 -14.89 8.15 -1.30
N LEU A 339 -16.05 8.81 -1.13
CA LEU A 339 -16.84 8.55 0.07
C LEU A 339 -17.29 7.08 0.04
N SER A 340 -17.25 6.42 1.21
CA SER A 340 -17.75 5.07 1.39
C SER A 340 -19.18 4.96 0.82
N ASP A 341 -19.49 3.84 0.19
CA ASP A 341 -20.86 3.50 -0.12
C ASP A 341 -21.70 3.43 1.18
N HIS A 342 -23.01 3.52 1.05
CA HIS A 342 -23.91 3.52 2.21
C HIS A 342 -24.38 2.11 2.61
N THR A 343 -23.70 1.05 2.15
CA THR A 343 -24.04 -0.33 2.51
C THR A 343 -23.83 -0.53 4.00
N LYS A 344 -24.84 -1.07 4.67
CA LYS A 344 -24.79 -1.31 6.12
C LYS A 344 -23.75 -2.37 6.45
N GLU A 345 -22.98 -2.13 7.49
CA GLU A 345 -21.95 -3.04 7.95
C GLU A 345 -22.52 -4.42 8.31
N ASP A 346 -23.65 -4.48 9.03
CA ASP A 346 -24.26 -5.72 9.46
C ASP A 346 -24.65 -6.61 8.27
N ASP A 347 -25.15 -6.02 7.18
CA ASP A 347 -25.51 -6.75 5.96
C ASP A 347 -24.26 -7.36 5.31
N LEU A 348 -23.15 -6.60 5.24
CA LEU A 348 -21.87 -7.07 4.67
C LEU A 348 -21.26 -8.19 5.54
N ARG A 349 -21.33 -8.07 6.87
CA ARG A 349 -20.82 -9.10 7.79
C ARG A 349 -21.66 -10.36 7.72
N ALA A 350 -22.98 -10.24 7.65
CA ALA A 350 -23.89 -11.38 7.50
C ALA A 350 -23.60 -12.12 6.19
N GLU A 351 -23.51 -11.39 5.07
CA GLU A 351 -23.20 -11.99 3.76
C GLU A 351 -21.81 -12.65 3.76
N PHE A 352 -20.78 -12.01 4.36
CA PHE A 352 -19.46 -12.61 4.44
C PHE A 352 -19.42 -13.87 5.29
N ALA A 353 -20.26 -13.96 6.34
CA ALA A 353 -20.36 -15.13 7.20
C ALA A 353 -20.82 -16.39 6.43
N ASP A 354 -21.61 -16.24 5.38
CA ASP A 354 -22.05 -17.36 4.52
C ASP A 354 -20.87 -18.05 3.81
N TYR A 355 -19.76 -17.33 3.59
CA TYR A 355 -18.55 -17.87 2.98
C TYR A 355 -17.54 -18.43 3.99
N LEU A 356 -17.65 -18.10 5.30
CA LEU A 356 -16.62 -18.46 6.30
C LEU A 356 -16.43 -19.97 6.42
N GLY A 357 -17.48 -20.77 6.29
CA GLY A 357 -17.41 -22.24 6.33
C GLY A 357 -16.46 -22.81 5.26
N ALA A 358 -16.51 -22.24 4.05
CA ALA A 358 -15.65 -22.64 2.93
C ALA A 358 -14.24 -22.02 3.00
N LEU A 359 -14.07 -20.90 3.73
CA LEU A 359 -12.78 -20.19 3.85
C LEU A 359 -11.89 -20.68 4.98
N VAL A 360 -12.43 -21.46 5.92
CA VAL A 360 -11.73 -21.96 7.12
C VAL A 360 -11.53 -23.49 7.06
N ALA A 361 -12.21 -24.17 6.14
CA ALA A 361 -12.03 -25.58 5.86
C ALA A 361 -10.73 -25.85 5.08
#